data_3f36c588cc816cb86e0dfb66b1d87388
#
_entry.id   3f36c588cc816cb86e0dfb66b1d87388
#
_cell.length_a   1.000
_cell.length_b   1.000
_cell.length_c   1.000
_cell.angle_alpha   90.00
_cell.angle_beta   90.00
_cell.angle_gamma   90.00
#
_symmetry.space_group_name_H-M   'P 1'
#
loop_
_entity.id
_entity.type
_entity.pdbx_description
1 polymer ?
#
loop_
_entity_poly.entity_id
_entity_poly.type
_entity_poly.pdbx_seq_one_letter_code
_entity_poly.pdbx_strand_id
1 'polypeptide(L)'
;IESDHGLRTAARLGATDSLHCTGLGKAYLAALDPDEVRAVLTRIDRPKRTPRTIDTVGEMLEELRITRQRGYGLDDEENEVGARCVGVAITVGDGRPFAGISISAPAWRMPDDRLARVALTLQEAAREVEERSGERTPDQRKAAGHPARVHD
;
A
#
# COMPACT_ATOMS: atom_id res chain seq x y z
N ILE A 1 -3.82 10.53 -11.83
CA ILE A 1 -4.80 10.65 -12.93
C ILE A 1 -6.13 10.90 -12.26
N GLU A 2 -6.67 12.08 -12.44
CA GLU A 2 -8.00 12.43 -11.92
C GLU A 2 -9.09 11.82 -12.80
N SER A 3 -10.18 11.36 -12.14
CA SER A 3 -11.34 10.81 -12.84
C SER A 3 -12.29 11.93 -13.26
N ASP A 4 -12.77 11.89 -14.50
CA ASP A 4 -13.84 12.80 -15.00
C ASP A 4 -15.22 12.52 -14.39
N HIS A 5 -15.32 11.53 -13.49
CA HIS A 5 -16.57 11.15 -12.84
C HIS A 5 -16.66 11.81 -11.45
N GLY A 6 -17.86 12.22 -11.05
CA GLY A 6 -18.12 13.00 -9.84
C GLY A 6 -17.74 12.37 -8.48
N LEU A 7 -17.23 11.13 -8.45
CA LEU A 7 -16.67 10.48 -7.27
C LEU A 7 -15.14 10.57 -7.35
N ARG A 8 -14.53 11.38 -6.50
CA ARG A 8 -13.09 11.60 -6.43
C ARG A 8 -12.55 11.02 -5.14
N THR A 9 -11.64 10.05 -5.25
CA THR A 9 -10.74 9.73 -4.15
C THR A 9 -9.69 10.84 -4.11
N ALA A 10 -9.70 11.66 -3.06
CA ALA A 10 -8.78 12.80 -2.95
C ALA A 10 -7.43 12.35 -2.39
N ALA A 11 -6.60 11.72 -3.22
CA ALA A 11 -5.18 11.58 -2.90
C ALA A 11 -4.50 12.94 -3.05
N ARG A 12 -3.97 13.49 -1.95
CA ARG A 12 -3.22 14.75 -1.95
C ARG A 12 -1.72 14.46 -1.90
N LEU A 13 -0.94 15.14 -2.75
CA LEU A 13 0.52 15.08 -2.68
C LEU A 13 1.00 15.48 -1.29
N GLY A 14 1.89 14.68 -0.69
CA GLY A 14 2.42 14.91 0.64
C GLY A 14 1.49 14.51 1.79
N ALA A 15 0.31 13.95 1.52
CA ALA A 15 -0.55 13.43 2.56
C ALA A 15 0.02 12.15 3.17
N THR A 16 -0.16 12.00 4.48
CA THR A 16 0.14 10.76 5.20
C THR A 16 -1.13 9.93 5.29
N ASP A 17 -1.04 8.67 4.94
CA ASP A 17 -2.18 7.75 5.00
C ASP A 17 -2.00 6.68 6.09
N SER A 18 -3.10 6.06 6.50
CA SER A 18 -3.10 5.07 7.57
C SER A 18 -2.54 3.73 7.08
N LEU A 19 -1.55 3.19 7.78
CA LEU A 19 -0.94 1.90 7.42
C LEU A 19 -1.88 0.70 7.65
N HIS A 20 -2.74 0.76 8.67
CA HIS A 20 -3.53 -0.39 9.10
C HIS A 20 -4.78 -0.67 8.26
N CYS A 21 -5.37 0.34 7.63
CA CYS A 21 -6.67 0.22 6.97
C CYS A 21 -6.65 0.55 5.47
N THR A 22 -5.47 0.79 4.88
CA THR A 22 -5.33 1.02 3.44
C THR A 22 -4.68 -0.18 2.74
N GLY A 23 -5.05 -0.44 1.49
CA GLY A 23 -4.45 -1.52 0.71
C GLY A 23 -2.94 -1.36 0.57
N LEU A 24 -2.48 -0.12 0.31
CA LEU A 24 -1.05 0.19 0.20
C LEU A 24 -0.33 0.05 1.54
N GLY A 25 -0.93 0.53 2.64
CA GLY A 25 -0.35 0.42 3.98
C GLY A 25 -0.18 -1.04 4.42
N LYS A 26 -1.18 -1.89 4.19
CA LYS A 26 -1.09 -3.32 4.48
C LYS A 26 -0.06 -4.03 3.60
N ALA A 27 0.03 -3.68 2.32
CA ALA A 27 1.08 -4.21 1.43
C ALA A 27 2.49 -3.83 1.93
N TYR A 28 2.68 -2.58 2.33
CA TYR A 28 3.94 -2.11 2.90
C TYR A 28 4.30 -2.86 4.18
N LEU A 29 3.37 -2.95 5.14
CA LEU A 29 3.58 -3.68 6.39
C LEU A 29 3.88 -5.17 6.14
N ALA A 30 3.21 -5.79 5.18
CA ALA A 30 3.44 -7.19 4.83
C ALA A 30 4.83 -7.45 4.23
N ALA A 31 5.46 -6.45 3.64
CA ALA A 31 6.81 -6.54 3.08
C ALA A 31 7.93 -6.29 4.10
N LEU A 32 7.61 -5.81 5.31
CA LEU A 32 8.57 -5.64 6.39
C LEU A 32 8.90 -6.99 7.06
N ASP A 33 10.03 -7.02 7.78
CA ASP A 33 10.36 -8.12 8.67
C ASP A 33 9.29 -8.30 9.77
N PRO A 34 8.96 -9.53 10.17
CA PRO A 34 7.95 -9.78 11.21
C PRO A 34 8.17 -9.05 12.54
N ASP A 35 9.42 -8.88 12.97
CA ASP A 35 9.74 -8.16 14.21
C ASP A 35 9.55 -6.65 14.04
N GLU A 36 9.91 -6.11 12.87
CA GLU A 36 9.64 -4.71 12.51
C GLU A 36 8.13 -4.43 12.46
N VAL A 37 7.34 -5.33 11.87
CA VAL A 37 5.87 -5.20 11.84
C VAL A 37 5.30 -5.08 13.24
N ARG A 38 5.71 -5.95 14.18
CA ARG A 38 5.25 -5.91 15.57
C ARG A 38 5.60 -4.56 16.23
N ALA A 39 6.83 -4.09 16.03
CA ALA A 39 7.28 -2.81 16.57
C ALA A 39 6.50 -1.63 15.97
N VAL A 40 6.18 -1.65 14.68
CA VAL A 40 5.35 -0.62 14.03
C VAL A 40 3.93 -0.66 14.58
N LEU A 41 3.29 -1.83 14.61
CA LEU A 41 1.90 -1.98 15.06
C LEU A 41 1.69 -1.59 16.53
N THR A 42 2.71 -1.67 17.38
CA THR A 42 2.62 -1.19 18.77
C THR A 42 2.73 0.33 18.90
N ARG A 43 3.28 1.02 17.90
CA ARG A 43 3.53 2.46 17.94
C ARG A 43 2.51 3.30 17.20
N ILE A 44 1.86 2.73 16.17
CA ILE A 44 0.87 3.47 15.38
C ILE A 44 -0.52 3.40 16.03
N ASP A 45 -1.25 4.49 15.91
CA ASP A 45 -2.68 4.50 16.21
C ASP A 45 -3.45 3.76 15.13
N ARG A 46 -4.46 3.01 15.54
CA ARG A 46 -5.34 2.24 14.65
C ARG A 46 -6.81 2.63 14.91
N PRO A 47 -7.18 3.89 14.57
CA PRO A 47 -8.55 4.32 14.78
C PRO A 47 -9.51 3.49 13.93
N LYS A 48 -10.60 3.06 14.52
CA LYS A 48 -11.67 2.38 13.81
C LYS A 48 -12.43 3.37 12.96
N ARG A 49 -12.22 3.34 11.65
CA ARG A 49 -12.83 4.27 10.69
C ARG A 49 -14.18 3.78 10.17
N THR A 50 -14.32 2.46 10.08
CA THR A 50 -15.54 1.78 9.63
C THR A 50 -15.81 0.57 10.51
N PRO A 51 -16.99 -0.06 10.43
CA PRO A 51 -17.22 -1.33 11.10
C PRO A 51 -16.27 -2.46 10.67
N ARG A 52 -15.65 -2.36 9.48
CA ARG A 52 -14.72 -3.35 8.93
C ARG A 52 -13.25 -3.07 9.26
N THR A 53 -12.91 -1.92 9.80
CA THR A 53 -11.51 -1.58 10.14
C THR A 53 -10.94 -2.59 11.12
N ILE A 54 -9.77 -3.16 10.78
CA ILE A 54 -8.98 -4.00 11.67
C ILE A 54 -8.21 -3.09 12.62
N ASP A 55 -8.56 -3.11 13.90
CA ASP A 55 -7.99 -2.21 14.91
C ASP A 55 -7.13 -2.92 15.96
N THR A 56 -7.16 -4.26 16.03
CA THR A 56 -6.33 -5.04 16.94
C THR A 56 -5.03 -5.53 16.30
N VAL A 57 -3.97 -5.64 17.10
CA VAL A 57 -2.67 -6.14 16.63
C VAL A 57 -2.78 -7.60 16.17
N GLY A 58 -3.56 -8.43 16.88
CA GLY A 58 -3.69 -9.85 16.56
C GLY A 58 -4.33 -10.08 15.20
N GLU A 59 -5.46 -9.44 14.93
CA GLU A 59 -6.16 -9.52 13.65
C GLU A 59 -5.32 -8.93 12.52
N MET A 60 -4.60 -7.83 12.77
CA MET A 60 -3.71 -7.23 11.80
C MET A 60 -2.56 -8.16 11.41
N LEU A 61 -1.95 -8.86 12.35
CA LEU A 61 -0.89 -9.83 12.06
C LEU A 61 -1.39 -10.98 11.18
N GLU A 62 -2.62 -11.44 11.40
CA GLU A 62 -3.24 -12.47 10.56
C GLU A 62 -3.57 -11.91 9.15
N GLU A 63 -4.11 -10.71 9.05
CA GLU A 63 -4.35 -10.05 7.76
C GLU A 63 -3.03 -9.85 6.98
N LEU A 64 -1.95 -9.47 7.66
CA LEU A 64 -0.64 -9.32 7.01
C LEU A 64 -0.04 -10.65 6.56
N ARG A 65 -0.31 -11.74 7.29
CA ARG A 65 0.05 -13.10 6.84
C ARG A 65 -0.68 -13.45 5.54
N ILE A 66 -1.99 -13.18 5.47
CA ILE A 66 -2.80 -13.37 4.26
C ILE A 66 -2.29 -12.47 3.13
N THR A 67 -2.00 -11.21 3.43
CA THR A 67 -1.46 -10.22 2.47
C THR A 67 -0.15 -10.71 1.84
N ARG A 68 0.77 -11.29 2.64
CA ARG A 68 2.00 -11.91 2.10
C ARG A 68 1.72 -13.05 1.16
N GLN A 69 0.78 -13.94 1.51
CA GLN A 69 0.45 -15.11 0.70
C GLN A 69 -0.19 -14.72 -0.64
N ARG A 70 -1.09 -13.75 -0.65
CA ARG A 70 -1.75 -13.28 -1.87
C ARG A 70 -0.94 -12.28 -2.69
N GLY A 71 0.10 -11.65 -2.08
CA GLY A 71 1.02 -10.72 -2.73
C GLY A 71 0.45 -9.31 -2.95
N TYR A 72 -0.64 -8.94 -2.30
CA TYR A 72 -1.21 -7.58 -2.35
C TYR A 72 -1.99 -7.27 -1.07
N GLY A 73 -2.01 -6.01 -0.66
CA GLY A 73 -2.86 -5.50 0.40
C GLY A 73 -4.24 -5.14 -0.12
N LEU A 74 -5.27 -5.46 0.64
CA LEU A 74 -6.66 -5.15 0.33
C LEU A 74 -7.24 -4.27 1.43
N ASP A 75 -7.79 -3.13 1.04
CA ASP A 75 -8.74 -2.37 1.84
C ASP A 75 -10.15 -2.71 1.32
N ASP A 76 -10.91 -3.47 2.11
CA ASP A 76 -12.28 -3.85 1.81
C ASP A 76 -13.25 -3.04 2.66
N GLU A 77 -13.39 -1.76 2.31
CA GLU A 77 -14.21 -0.80 3.07
C GLU A 77 -13.70 -0.57 4.51
N GLU A 78 -12.42 -0.76 4.77
CA GLU A 78 -11.80 -0.56 6.09
C GLU A 78 -11.46 0.90 6.36
N ASN A 79 -10.98 1.61 5.34
CA ASN A 79 -10.63 3.02 5.43
C ASN A 79 -11.86 3.92 5.23
N GLU A 80 -12.74 3.55 4.30
CA GLU A 80 -13.97 4.28 3.97
C GLU A 80 -15.05 3.32 3.48
N VAL A 81 -16.28 3.46 4.02
CA VAL A 81 -17.43 2.67 3.58
C VAL A 81 -17.71 2.95 2.10
N GLY A 82 -17.92 1.89 1.32
CA GLY A 82 -18.19 1.98 -0.11
C GLY A 82 -16.96 2.13 -1.00
N ALA A 83 -15.74 2.13 -0.44
CA ALA A 83 -14.49 2.18 -1.17
C ALA A 83 -13.68 0.88 -1.00
N ARG A 84 -13.06 0.40 -2.07
CA ARG A 84 -12.09 -0.71 -2.05
C ARG A 84 -10.77 -0.27 -2.67
N CYS A 85 -9.66 -0.70 -2.09
CA CYS A 85 -8.33 -0.41 -2.59
C CYS A 85 -7.45 -1.66 -2.61
N VAL A 86 -6.75 -1.85 -3.71
CA VAL A 86 -5.68 -2.86 -3.85
C VAL A 86 -4.36 -2.15 -3.90
N GLY A 87 -3.40 -2.56 -3.08
CA GLY A 87 -2.04 -2.02 -3.06
C GLY A 87 -0.98 -3.10 -3.15
N VAL A 88 0.12 -2.78 -3.81
CA VAL A 88 1.30 -3.64 -3.92
C VAL A 88 2.52 -2.83 -3.49
N ALA A 89 3.32 -3.37 -2.61
CA ALA A 89 4.61 -2.79 -2.23
C ALA A 89 5.65 -3.05 -3.33
N ILE A 90 6.55 -2.10 -3.52
CA ILE A 90 7.69 -2.19 -4.42
C ILE A 90 8.94 -2.28 -3.56
N THR A 91 9.72 -3.34 -3.74
CA THR A 91 10.93 -3.63 -2.97
C THR A 91 12.18 -3.44 -3.82
N VAL A 92 13.33 -3.22 -3.20
CA VAL A 92 14.62 -3.17 -3.90
C VAL A 92 15.71 -3.84 -3.09
N GLY A 93 16.64 -4.46 -3.80
CA GLY A 93 17.91 -4.95 -3.30
C GLY A 93 17.83 -5.91 -2.13
N ASP A 94 17.65 -5.40 -0.93
CA ASP A 94 17.53 -6.16 0.33
C ASP A 94 16.11 -6.65 0.65
N GLY A 95 15.17 -6.47 -0.29
CA GLY A 95 13.77 -6.85 -0.10
C GLY A 95 12.95 -5.85 0.72
N ARG A 96 13.51 -4.70 1.11
CA ARG A 96 12.76 -3.67 1.84
C ARG A 96 11.83 -2.88 0.93
N PRO A 97 10.60 -2.60 1.38
CA PRO A 97 9.68 -1.76 0.63
C PRO A 97 10.15 -0.30 0.66
N PHE A 98 10.27 0.32 -0.50
CA PHE A 98 10.64 1.74 -0.62
C PHE A 98 9.55 2.58 -1.27
N ALA A 99 8.63 1.95 -1.97
CA ALA A 99 7.51 2.58 -2.65
C ALA A 99 6.32 1.61 -2.71
N GLY A 100 5.26 2.04 -3.35
CA GLY A 100 4.13 1.17 -3.67
C GLY A 100 3.20 1.81 -4.68
N ILE A 101 2.37 0.98 -5.27
CA ILE A 101 1.32 1.38 -6.21
C ILE A 101 -0.01 0.83 -5.75
N SER A 102 -1.09 1.58 -5.96
CA SER A 102 -2.43 1.14 -5.59
C SER A 102 -3.49 1.67 -6.55
N ILE A 103 -4.61 0.97 -6.57
CA ILE A 103 -5.83 1.41 -7.26
C ILE A 103 -6.97 1.37 -6.25
N SER A 104 -7.63 2.52 -6.09
CA SER A 104 -8.85 2.68 -5.31
C SER A 104 -10.03 2.91 -6.21
N ALA A 105 -11.18 2.32 -5.88
CA ALA A 105 -12.43 2.50 -6.60
C ALA A 105 -13.62 2.33 -5.66
N PRO A 106 -14.81 2.85 -6.05
CA PRO A 106 -16.05 2.48 -5.37
C PRO A 106 -16.22 0.96 -5.33
N ALA A 107 -16.69 0.43 -4.19
CA ALA A 107 -16.80 -1.03 -3.99
C ALA A 107 -17.60 -1.74 -5.09
N TRP A 108 -18.69 -1.11 -5.58
CA TRP A 108 -19.49 -1.64 -6.68
C TRP A 108 -18.76 -1.70 -8.04
N ARG A 109 -17.68 -0.93 -8.23
CA ARG A 109 -16.79 -0.99 -9.40
C ARG A 109 -15.65 -1.99 -9.24
N MET A 110 -15.46 -2.53 -8.04
CA MET A 110 -14.35 -3.43 -7.69
C MET A 110 -14.89 -4.75 -7.11
N PRO A 111 -15.74 -5.52 -7.86
CA PRO A 111 -16.13 -6.85 -7.43
C PRO A 111 -14.92 -7.78 -7.40
N ASP A 112 -15.00 -8.91 -6.71
CA ASP A 112 -13.85 -9.78 -6.40
C ASP A 112 -13.09 -10.27 -7.64
N ASP A 113 -13.79 -10.59 -8.73
CA ASP A 113 -13.17 -10.99 -9.98
C ASP A 113 -12.34 -9.85 -10.63
N ARG A 114 -12.82 -8.63 -10.54
CA ARG A 114 -12.09 -7.44 -11.02
C ARG A 114 -10.92 -7.10 -10.10
N LEU A 115 -11.12 -7.22 -8.80
CA LEU A 115 -10.10 -7.01 -7.78
C LEU A 115 -8.89 -7.92 -8.04
N ALA A 116 -9.12 -9.21 -8.30
CA ALA A 116 -8.07 -10.17 -8.62
C ALA A 116 -7.28 -9.77 -9.88
N ARG A 117 -7.97 -9.32 -10.93
CA ARG A 117 -7.30 -8.83 -12.16
C ARG A 117 -6.47 -7.58 -11.92
N VAL A 118 -7.01 -6.62 -11.16
CA VAL A 118 -6.29 -5.39 -10.77
C VAL A 118 -5.04 -5.73 -9.97
N ALA A 119 -5.14 -6.66 -9.03
CA ALA A 119 -4.01 -7.11 -8.22
C ALA A 119 -2.89 -7.68 -9.10
N LEU A 120 -3.22 -8.55 -10.06
CA LEU A 120 -2.24 -9.10 -11.01
C LEU A 120 -1.53 -8.00 -11.82
N THR A 121 -2.29 -7.06 -12.36
CA THR A 121 -1.72 -5.93 -13.12
C THR A 121 -0.78 -5.08 -12.26
N LEU A 122 -1.15 -4.80 -11.00
CA LEU A 122 -0.29 -4.06 -10.08
C LEU A 122 0.98 -4.84 -9.71
N GLN A 123 0.87 -6.15 -9.51
CA GLN A 123 2.04 -7.01 -9.24
C GLN A 123 3.01 -7.05 -10.43
N GLU A 124 2.50 -7.08 -11.66
CA GLU A 124 3.32 -7.01 -12.88
C GLU A 124 4.03 -5.66 -12.98
N ALA A 125 3.30 -4.55 -12.78
CA ALA A 125 3.88 -3.21 -12.79
C ALA A 125 4.92 -3.01 -11.67
N ALA A 126 4.68 -3.54 -10.47
CA ALA A 126 5.63 -3.48 -9.36
C ALA A 126 6.93 -4.21 -9.71
N ARG A 127 6.85 -5.43 -10.26
CA ARG A 127 8.04 -6.19 -10.70
C ARG A 127 8.84 -5.45 -11.77
N GLU A 128 8.18 -4.85 -12.76
CA GLU A 128 8.86 -4.06 -13.78
C GLU A 128 9.64 -2.88 -13.18
N VAL A 129 9.07 -2.20 -12.18
CA VAL A 129 9.75 -1.11 -11.46
C VAL A 129 10.94 -1.65 -10.64
N GLU A 130 10.78 -2.79 -9.97
CA GLU A 130 11.83 -3.44 -9.18
C GLU A 130 13.03 -3.82 -10.05
N GLU A 131 12.80 -4.47 -11.19
CA GLU A 131 13.82 -4.85 -12.16
C GLU A 131 14.60 -3.62 -12.64
N ARG A 132 13.91 -2.60 -13.13
CA ARG A 132 14.54 -1.35 -13.60
C ARG A 132 15.27 -0.58 -12.50
N SER A 133 14.82 -0.71 -11.25
CA SER A 133 15.47 -0.07 -10.10
C SER A 133 16.70 -0.85 -9.65
N GLY A 134 16.72 -2.19 -9.82
CA GLY A 134 17.86 -3.06 -9.57
C GLY A 134 19.02 -2.81 -10.54
N GLU A 135 18.72 -2.45 -11.78
CA GLU A 135 19.71 -2.15 -12.83
C GLU A 135 20.42 -0.78 -12.65
N ARG A 136 19.88 0.11 -11.79
CA ARG A 136 20.49 1.42 -11.54
C ARG A 136 21.80 1.28 -10.75
N THR A 137 22.86 1.94 -11.25
CA THR A 137 24.16 2.01 -10.57
C THR A 137 24.06 2.76 -9.23
N PRO A 138 24.98 2.52 -8.26
CA PRO A 138 24.97 3.19 -6.95
C PRO A 138 24.92 4.73 -7.02
N ASP A 139 25.52 5.34 -8.04
CA ASP A 139 25.53 6.79 -8.26
C ASP A 139 24.14 7.32 -8.68
N GLN A 140 23.41 6.58 -9.51
CA GLN A 140 22.06 6.95 -9.95
C GLN A 140 21.03 6.81 -8.82
N ARG A 141 21.27 5.94 -7.84
CA ARG A 141 20.43 5.79 -6.64
C ARG A 141 20.55 6.99 -5.69
N LYS A 142 21.77 7.54 -5.54
CA LYS A 142 22.01 8.75 -4.72
C LYS A 142 21.34 9.99 -5.30
N ALA A 143 21.34 10.14 -6.62
CA ALA A 143 20.73 11.29 -7.30
C ALA A 143 19.19 11.30 -7.20
N ALA A 144 18.54 10.13 -7.11
CA ALA A 144 17.07 10.00 -7.01
C ALA A 144 16.53 10.13 -5.56
N GLY A 145 17.39 10.00 -4.55
CA GLY A 145 17.03 9.91 -3.14
C GLY A 145 17.06 11.21 -2.34
N HIS A 146 17.16 12.38 -2.98
CA HIS A 146 17.15 13.65 -2.26
C HIS A 146 15.88 14.47 -2.56
N PRO A 147 14.80 14.33 -1.76
CA PRO A 147 13.75 15.34 -1.79
C PRO A 147 14.38 16.63 -1.27
N ALA A 148 14.37 17.66 -2.11
CA ALA A 148 14.79 19.01 -1.72
C ALA A 148 14.07 19.36 -0.39
N ARG A 149 14.83 19.66 0.65
CA ARG A 149 14.30 20.31 1.84
C ARG A 149 13.70 21.65 1.39
N VAL A 150 12.39 21.73 1.43
CA VAL A 150 11.72 23.02 1.34
C VAL A 150 12.04 23.71 2.67
N HIS A 151 12.91 24.69 2.61
CA HIS A 151 13.10 25.65 3.69
C HIS A 151 11.94 26.64 3.66
N ASP A 152 11.29 26.78 4.82
CA ASP A 152 10.38 27.84 5.32
C ASP A 152 9.33 28.42 4.36
#